data_1364c103a5ffad472d45e45680c06f8e
#
_entry.id   1364c103a5ffad472d45e45680c06f8e
#
_cell.length_a   1.000
_cell.length_b   1.000
_cell.length_c   1.000
_cell.angle_alpha   90.00
_cell.angle_beta   90.00
_cell.angle_gamma   90.00
#
_symmetry.space_group_name_H-M   'P 1'
#
loop_
_entity.id
_entity.type
_entity.pdbx_description
1 polymer ?
#
loop_
_entity_poly.entity_id
_entity_poly.type
_entity_poly.pdbx_seq_one_letter_code
_entity_poly.pdbx_strand_id
1 'polypeptide(L)'
;FKASEKYNVNYHLIKAVIKAESNFNPQAVSRTGARGLMQLMPKTAYALQVKDSFEPEENIEGGVRYLRYLLNLFDGDLYLALAAYNAGENAVIHYRGIPPYSETRTYVQRVLRFYQEYSKETKTSIPGTHSTN
;
A
#
# COMPACT_ATOMS: atom_id res chain seq x y z
N PHE A 1 -1.39 -8.60 9.81
CA PHE A 1 -1.78 -7.28 10.37
C PHE A 1 -3.26 -7.28 10.71
N LYS A 2 -3.60 -6.72 11.87
CA LYS A 2 -5.01 -6.57 12.27
C LYS A 2 -5.81 -5.77 11.24
N ALA A 3 -5.16 -4.78 10.64
CA ALA A 3 -5.81 -3.91 9.66
C ALA A 3 -6.24 -4.68 8.40
N SER A 4 -5.54 -5.76 8.03
CA SER A 4 -5.93 -6.54 6.85
C SER A 4 -7.31 -7.15 7.03
N GLU A 5 -7.61 -7.67 8.21
CA GLU A 5 -8.93 -8.23 8.49
C GLU A 5 -9.97 -7.14 8.68
N LYS A 6 -9.61 -6.09 9.42
CA LYS A 6 -10.55 -5.01 9.74
C LYS A 6 -11.07 -4.31 8.48
N TYR A 7 -10.19 -4.07 7.51
CA TYR A 7 -10.54 -3.33 6.29
C TYR A 7 -10.64 -4.21 5.05
N ASN A 8 -10.50 -5.51 5.22
CA ASN A 8 -10.59 -6.48 4.13
C ASN A 8 -9.64 -6.13 2.98
N VAL A 9 -8.36 -5.92 3.32
CA VAL A 9 -7.30 -5.69 2.36
C VAL A 9 -6.31 -6.85 2.47
N ASN A 10 -5.92 -7.43 1.35
CA ASN A 10 -5.06 -8.59 1.33
C ASN A 10 -3.74 -8.33 2.05
N TYR A 11 -3.37 -9.23 2.96
CA TYR A 11 -2.14 -9.12 3.75
C TYR A 11 -0.89 -8.96 2.88
N HIS A 12 -0.81 -9.73 1.78
CA HIS A 12 0.36 -9.68 0.89
C HIS A 12 0.45 -8.34 0.15
N LEU A 13 -0.70 -7.74 -0.15
CA LEU A 13 -0.73 -6.42 -0.76
C LEU A 13 -0.22 -5.35 0.21
N ILE A 14 -0.61 -5.44 1.48
CA ILE A 14 -0.13 -4.51 2.51
C ILE A 14 1.39 -4.62 2.63
N LYS A 15 1.92 -5.85 2.70
CA LYS A 15 3.37 -6.07 2.74
C LYS A 15 4.07 -5.46 1.53
N ALA A 16 3.48 -5.63 0.35
CA ALA A 16 4.05 -5.10 -0.88
C ALA A 16 4.12 -3.57 -0.86
N VAL A 17 3.07 -2.92 -0.36
CA VAL A 17 3.06 -1.46 -0.23
C VAL A 17 4.13 -1.01 0.77
N ILE A 18 4.21 -1.65 1.92
CA ILE A 18 5.21 -1.31 2.94
C ILE A 18 6.62 -1.49 2.38
N LYS A 19 6.86 -2.58 1.66
CA LYS A 19 8.17 -2.83 1.03
C LYS A 19 8.53 -1.72 0.06
N ALA A 20 7.60 -1.35 -0.82
CA ALA A 20 7.84 -0.30 -1.81
C ALA A 20 8.02 1.07 -1.18
N GLU A 21 7.26 1.37 -0.12
CA GLU A 21 7.26 2.70 0.48
C GLU A 21 8.45 2.94 1.40
N SER A 22 8.73 2.02 2.29
CA SER A 22 9.72 2.25 3.35
C SER A 22 10.75 1.14 3.51
N ASN A 23 10.59 0.05 2.76
CA ASN A 23 11.41 -1.17 2.96
C ASN A 23 11.37 -1.60 4.44
N PHE A 24 10.17 -1.50 5.05
CA PHE A 24 9.92 -1.88 6.44
C PHE A 24 10.64 -1.01 7.48
N ASN A 25 11.00 0.22 7.12
CA ASN A 25 11.61 1.15 8.08
C ASN A 25 10.54 2.05 8.69
N PRO A 26 10.19 1.85 9.99
CA PRO A 26 9.12 2.65 10.60
C PRO A 26 9.50 4.12 10.80
N GLN A 27 10.79 4.46 10.69
CA GLN A 27 11.26 5.84 10.84
C GLN A 27 11.49 6.54 9.50
N ALA A 28 11.10 5.91 8.38
CA ALA A 28 11.36 6.46 7.06
C ALA A 28 10.64 7.81 6.86
N VAL A 29 11.37 8.77 6.27
CA VAL A 29 10.82 10.06 5.88
C VAL A 29 11.27 10.33 4.45
N SER A 30 10.31 10.54 3.54
CA SER A 30 10.64 10.84 2.15
C SER A 30 11.07 12.29 2.00
N ARG A 31 11.63 12.61 0.85
CA ARG A 31 12.05 13.98 0.52
C ARG A 31 10.88 14.97 0.60
N THR A 32 9.67 14.52 0.29
CA THR A 32 8.48 15.36 0.32
C THR A 32 7.73 15.31 1.65
N GLY A 33 8.21 14.54 2.63
CA GLY A 33 7.66 14.54 3.97
C GLY A 33 6.71 13.39 4.31
N ALA A 34 6.59 12.39 3.42
CA ALA A 34 5.84 11.19 3.75
C ALA A 34 6.55 10.41 4.86
N ARG A 35 5.80 9.82 5.79
CA ARG A 35 6.35 9.26 7.03
C ARG A 35 5.91 7.83 7.29
N GLY A 36 6.86 7.04 7.81
CA GLY A 36 6.60 5.73 8.39
C GLY A 36 6.44 4.61 7.39
N LEU A 37 5.99 3.48 7.87
CA LEU A 37 5.95 2.22 7.10
C LEU A 37 5.21 2.34 5.78
N MET A 38 4.06 2.98 5.77
CA MET A 38 3.24 3.12 4.56
C MET A 38 3.33 4.53 3.95
N GLN A 39 4.27 5.34 4.44
CA GLN A 39 4.61 6.66 3.89
C GLN A 39 3.39 7.57 3.75
N LEU A 40 2.77 7.89 4.89
CA LEU A 40 1.64 8.80 4.90
C LEU A 40 2.12 10.25 4.88
N MET A 41 1.56 11.03 3.96
CA MET A 41 1.79 12.48 3.99
C MET A 41 1.10 13.06 5.23
N PRO A 42 1.67 14.09 5.86
CA PRO A 42 1.08 14.67 7.07
C PRO A 42 -0.39 15.04 6.92
N LYS A 43 -0.77 15.59 5.78
CA LYS A 43 -2.16 15.97 5.52
C LYS A 43 -3.09 14.75 5.51
N THR A 44 -2.65 13.66 4.88
CA THR A 44 -3.41 12.42 4.84
C THR A 44 -3.49 11.80 6.23
N ALA A 45 -2.37 11.77 6.95
CA ALA A 45 -2.34 11.25 8.32
C ALA A 45 -3.31 12.02 9.22
N TYR A 46 -3.35 13.33 9.08
CA TYR A 46 -4.27 14.18 9.86
C TYR A 46 -5.72 13.83 9.54
N ALA A 47 -6.06 13.70 8.26
CA ALA A 47 -7.42 13.36 7.84
C ALA A 47 -7.84 11.98 8.34
N LEU A 48 -6.89 11.04 8.45
CA LEU A 48 -7.13 9.69 8.94
C LEU A 48 -7.03 9.59 10.47
N GLN A 49 -6.76 10.69 11.14
CA GLN A 49 -6.61 10.75 12.60
C GLN A 49 -5.46 9.89 13.12
N VAL A 50 -4.41 9.76 12.34
CA VAL A 50 -3.17 9.10 12.75
C VAL A 50 -2.39 10.10 13.59
N LYS A 51 -2.17 9.79 14.87
CA LYS A 51 -1.50 10.70 15.80
C LYS A 51 0.02 10.64 15.65
N ASP A 52 0.56 9.44 15.49
CA ASP A 52 2.00 9.23 15.35
C ASP A 52 2.26 8.33 14.15
N SER A 53 2.68 8.95 13.04
CA SER A 53 2.94 8.22 11.80
C SER A 53 4.16 7.31 11.89
N PHE A 54 5.00 7.46 12.91
CA PHE A 54 6.17 6.59 13.12
C PHE A 54 5.84 5.38 14.01
N GLU A 55 4.65 5.35 14.61
CA GLU A 55 4.21 4.21 15.38
C GLU A 55 3.65 3.17 14.41
N PRO A 56 4.24 1.94 14.36
CA PRO A 56 3.90 0.96 13.32
C PRO A 56 2.41 0.65 13.21
N GLU A 57 1.74 0.35 14.32
CA GLU A 57 0.32 -0.02 14.26
C GLU A 57 -0.56 1.14 13.79
N GLU A 58 -0.28 2.36 14.25
CA GLU A 58 -1.06 3.53 13.81
C GLU A 58 -0.84 3.82 12.34
N ASN A 59 0.40 3.72 11.88
CA ASN A 59 0.72 3.97 10.48
C ASN A 59 0.03 2.95 9.57
N ILE A 60 0.12 1.66 9.92
CA ILE A 60 -0.48 0.58 9.14
C ILE A 60 -2.01 0.71 9.16
N GLU A 61 -2.59 0.98 10.32
CA GLU A 61 -4.04 1.17 10.42
C GLU A 61 -4.50 2.28 9.48
N GLY A 62 -3.83 3.42 9.51
CA GLY A 62 -4.18 4.55 8.65
C GLY A 62 -3.94 4.26 7.18
N GLY A 63 -2.80 3.68 6.85
CA GLY A 63 -2.44 3.36 5.46
C GLY A 63 -3.37 2.35 4.82
N VAL A 64 -3.73 1.30 5.55
CA VAL A 64 -4.62 0.26 5.05
C VAL A 64 -6.04 0.82 4.88
N ARG A 65 -6.50 1.63 5.83
CA ARG A 65 -7.79 2.29 5.72
C ARG A 65 -7.84 3.20 4.49
N TYR A 66 -6.76 3.93 4.24
CA TYR A 66 -6.66 4.78 3.05
C TYR A 66 -6.68 3.95 1.76
N LEU A 67 -5.93 2.86 1.74
CA LEU A 67 -5.91 1.96 0.58
C LEU A 67 -7.30 1.37 0.31
N ARG A 68 -8.04 0.98 1.37
CA ARG A 68 -9.43 0.50 1.24
C ARG A 68 -10.31 1.59 0.63
N TYR A 69 -10.18 2.81 1.11
CA TYR A 69 -10.92 3.95 0.57
C TYR A 69 -10.66 4.10 -0.94
N LEU A 70 -9.40 4.02 -1.35
CA LEU A 70 -9.04 4.16 -2.77
C LEU A 70 -9.56 2.98 -3.60
N LEU A 71 -9.50 1.77 -3.07
CA LEU A 71 -10.06 0.61 -3.77
C LEU A 71 -11.56 0.78 -3.99
N ASN A 72 -12.26 1.29 -3.00
CA ASN A 72 -13.68 1.57 -3.14
C ASN A 72 -13.96 2.67 -4.16
N LEU A 73 -13.16 3.72 -4.12
CA LEU A 73 -13.31 4.86 -5.03
C LEU A 73 -13.15 4.44 -6.50
N PHE A 74 -12.26 3.49 -6.78
CA PHE A 74 -11.97 3.04 -8.13
C PHE A 74 -12.55 1.65 -8.44
N ASP A 75 -13.62 1.28 -7.74
CA ASP A 75 -14.42 0.07 -8.02
C ASP A 75 -13.57 -1.22 -7.99
N GLY A 76 -12.60 -1.28 -7.10
CA GLY A 76 -11.75 -2.46 -6.93
C GLY A 76 -10.60 -2.54 -7.92
N ASP A 77 -10.41 -1.54 -8.77
CA ASP A 77 -9.29 -1.53 -9.72
C ASP A 77 -7.99 -1.27 -8.96
N LEU A 78 -7.21 -2.32 -8.79
CA LEU A 78 -5.98 -2.26 -7.99
C LEU A 78 -4.94 -1.33 -8.61
N TYR A 79 -4.82 -1.32 -9.94
CA TYR A 79 -3.86 -0.45 -10.62
C TYR A 79 -4.16 1.01 -10.34
N LEU A 80 -5.43 1.41 -10.43
CA LEU A 80 -5.85 2.78 -10.18
C LEU A 80 -5.71 3.15 -8.70
N ALA A 81 -6.06 2.23 -7.80
CA ALA A 81 -5.93 2.48 -6.37
C ALA A 81 -4.47 2.70 -5.98
N LEU A 82 -3.55 1.89 -6.52
CA LEU A 82 -2.12 2.04 -6.23
C LEU A 82 -1.56 3.32 -6.85
N ALA A 83 -1.99 3.66 -8.06
CA ALA A 83 -1.59 4.92 -8.68
C ALA A 83 -2.05 6.12 -7.84
N ALA A 84 -3.28 6.06 -7.33
CA ALA A 84 -3.82 7.12 -6.48
C ALA A 84 -3.12 7.17 -5.12
N TYR A 85 -2.72 6.02 -4.59
CA TYR A 85 -1.96 5.98 -3.33
C TYR A 85 -0.65 6.77 -3.48
N ASN A 86 0.00 6.66 -4.62
CA ASN A 86 1.27 7.34 -4.89
C ASN A 86 1.08 8.79 -5.35
N ALA A 87 0.17 9.04 -6.29
CA ALA A 87 0.03 10.33 -6.97
C ALA A 87 -1.14 11.18 -6.46
N GLY A 88 -2.00 10.61 -5.62
CA GLY A 88 -3.23 11.27 -5.18
C GLY A 88 -4.41 10.93 -6.08
N GLU A 89 -5.59 10.87 -5.48
CA GLU A 89 -6.80 10.49 -6.21
C GLU A 89 -7.17 11.48 -7.32
N ASN A 90 -6.90 12.77 -7.08
CA ASN A 90 -7.25 13.80 -8.06
C ASN A 90 -6.49 13.64 -9.37
N ALA A 91 -5.24 13.21 -9.31
CA ALA A 91 -4.45 12.96 -10.52
C ALA A 91 -5.04 11.81 -11.34
N VAL A 92 -5.43 10.72 -10.66
CA VAL A 92 -6.03 9.56 -11.33
C VAL A 92 -7.36 9.93 -11.95
N ILE A 93 -8.18 10.70 -11.23
CA ILE A 93 -9.47 11.17 -11.74
C ILE A 93 -9.26 12.07 -12.97
N HIS A 94 -8.31 13.00 -12.88
CA HIS A 94 -8.02 13.94 -13.97
C HIS A 94 -7.60 13.21 -15.25
N TYR A 95 -6.69 12.25 -15.13
CA TYR A 95 -6.18 11.51 -16.28
C TYR A 95 -7.07 10.32 -16.67
N ARG A 96 -8.10 10.03 -15.88
CA ARG A 96 -9.00 8.87 -16.10
C ARG A 96 -8.22 7.56 -16.21
N GLY A 97 -7.17 7.43 -15.42
CA GLY A 97 -6.29 6.27 -15.43
C GLY A 97 -5.00 6.59 -14.71
N ILE A 98 -4.00 5.72 -14.89
CA ILE A 98 -2.69 5.96 -14.28
C ILE A 98 -2.10 7.24 -14.89
N PRO A 99 -1.76 8.25 -14.07
CA PRO A 99 -1.17 9.48 -14.59
C PRO A 99 0.15 9.18 -15.33
N PRO A 100 0.51 9.99 -16.32
CA PRO A 100 1.75 9.75 -17.08
C PRO A 100 2.99 10.22 -16.32
N TYR A 101 3.06 9.93 -15.03
CA TYR A 101 4.20 10.23 -14.17
C TYR A 101 5.09 9.00 -14.11
N SER A 102 6.35 9.17 -14.45
CA SER A 102 7.33 8.08 -14.42
C SER A 102 7.39 7.43 -13.03
N GLU A 103 7.41 8.24 -11.98
CA GLU A 103 7.44 7.75 -10.60
C GLU A 103 6.24 6.86 -10.29
N THR A 104 5.04 7.30 -10.67
CA THR A 104 3.80 6.57 -10.36
C THR A 104 3.74 5.25 -11.12
N ARG A 105 4.12 5.26 -12.40
CA ARG A 105 4.16 4.03 -13.19
C ARG A 105 5.12 3.01 -12.58
N THR A 106 6.31 3.46 -12.21
CA THR A 106 7.30 2.60 -11.58
C THR A 106 6.80 2.07 -10.23
N TYR A 107 6.16 2.92 -9.44
CA TYR A 107 5.59 2.55 -8.16
C TYR A 107 4.57 1.42 -8.30
N VAL A 108 3.60 1.59 -9.20
CA VAL A 108 2.56 0.58 -9.42
C VAL A 108 3.19 -0.76 -9.81
N GLN A 109 4.16 -0.74 -10.74
CA GLN A 109 4.83 -1.96 -11.17
C GLN A 109 5.60 -2.63 -10.03
N ARG A 110 6.29 -1.83 -9.20
CA ARG A 110 7.06 -2.36 -8.06
C ARG A 110 6.15 -3.02 -7.03
N VAL A 111 5.05 -2.36 -6.67
CA VAL A 111 4.11 -2.93 -5.68
C VAL A 111 3.52 -4.22 -6.21
N LEU A 112 3.09 -4.25 -7.47
CA LEU A 112 2.50 -5.45 -8.05
C LEU A 112 3.49 -6.61 -8.12
N ARG A 113 4.75 -6.31 -8.41
CA ARG A 113 5.81 -7.33 -8.41
C ARG A 113 6.01 -7.91 -7.01
N PHE A 114 6.11 -7.06 -6.00
CA PHE A 114 6.24 -7.53 -4.61
C PHE A 114 5.01 -8.31 -4.17
N TYR A 115 3.84 -7.84 -4.54
CA TYR A 115 2.59 -8.51 -4.21
C TYR A 115 2.58 -9.94 -4.79
N GLN A 116 2.98 -10.08 -6.05
CA GLN A 116 3.06 -11.37 -6.71
C GLN A 116 4.08 -12.29 -6.02
N GLU A 117 5.24 -11.76 -5.69
CA GLU A 117 6.30 -12.52 -5.02
C GLU A 117 5.85 -13.01 -3.64
N TYR A 118 5.24 -12.13 -2.84
CA TYR A 118 4.75 -12.51 -1.51
C TYR A 118 3.65 -13.56 -1.60
N SER A 119 2.77 -13.44 -2.57
CA SER A 119 1.69 -14.41 -2.77
C SER A 119 2.24 -15.79 -3.15
N LYS A 120 3.30 -15.83 -3.96
CA LYS A 120 3.97 -17.07 -4.33
C LYS A 120 4.65 -17.74 -3.13
N GLU A 121 5.36 -16.95 -2.32
CA GLU A 121 6.03 -17.47 -1.12
C GLU A 121 5.06 -18.19 -0.21
N THR A 122 3.88 -17.60 -0.01
CA THR A 122 2.85 -18.22 0.81
C THR A 122 2.41 -19.56 0.23
N LYS A 123 2.23 -19.63 -1.10
CA LYS A 123 1.85 -20.88 -1.75
C LYS A 123 2.92 -21.94 -1.62
N THR A 124 4.19 -21.56 -1.78
CA THR A 124 5.29 -22.51 -1.74
C THR A 124 5.63 -22.96 -0.32
N SER A 125 5.24 -22.20 0.68
CA SER A 125 5.55 -22.52 2.08
C SER A 125 4.44 -23.33 2.77
N ILE A 126 3.34 -23.65 2.11
CA ILE A 126 2.28 -24.44 2.69
C ILE A 126 2.68 -25.91 2.75
N PRO A 127 2.78 -26.52 3.95
CA PRO A 127 3.19 -27.91 4.07
C PRO A 127 2.14 -28.87 3.51
N GLY A 128 2.57 -30.03 3.10
CA GLY A 128 1.69 -31.07 2.57
C GLY A 128 1.23 -30.82 1.15
N THR A 129 1.59 -29.75 0.66
CA THR A 129 1.34 -29.42 -0.72
C THR A 129 2.56 -29.62 -1.55
N HIS A 130 3.44 -30.09 -0.68
CA HIS A 130 4.66 -30.23 -0.91
C HIS A 130 5.18 -31.20 -1.07
N SER A 131 4.22 -31.13 -0.66
CA SER A 131 4.49 -31.52 -0.60
C SER A 131 4.44 -31.82 -0.81
N THR A 132 4.03 -31.94 -0.92
CA THR A 132 3.79 -31.99 -0.86
C THR A 132 3.59 -31.93 -0.88
N ASN A 133 3.58 -32.13 -1.18
CA ASN A 133 3.17 -31.85 -0.91
C ASN A 133 3.07 -31.72 -0.96
#